data_b700ff1c83396536b76acb3273e4fdc8
#
_entry.id   b700ff1c83396536b76acb3273e4fdc8
#
_cell.length_a   1.000
_cell.length_b   1.000
_cell.length_c   1.000
_cell.angle_alpha   90.00
_cell.angle_beta   90.00
_cell.angle_gamma   90.00
#
_symmetry.space_group_name_H-M   'P 1'
#
loop_
_entity.id
_entity.type
_entity.pdbx_description
1 polymer ?
#
loop_
_entity_poly.entity_id
_entity_poly.type
_entity_poly.pdbx_seq_one_letter_code
_entity_poly.pdbx_strand_id
1 'polypeptide(L)'
;MQKQNWLITGVSTGLGRAFAEAALTAGHTVVGTVRSEEDLRAFEELRPGNAHGRLLDVTDDDAVPGVVAEVEQSVGPLDVVVANAGYGLEGTFEETPLAEVRRQFEVNVFGAVATLRAALPHMRRRRRGHLMAVTSMGGLMAVPGMSAYCGSKFALEGILEALGKEVAQFGIHVTAIEPGSFAPTGPDGP
;
A
#
# COMPACT_ATOMS: atom_id res chain seq x y z
N MET A 1 -12.51 -9.11 18.66
CA MET A 1 -11.89 -7.84 18.20
C MET A 1 -12.98 -6.98 17.57
N GLN A 2 -12.89 -5.66 17.68
CA GLN A 2 -13.83 -4.74 17.01
C GLN A 2 -13.59 -4.83 15.49
N LYS A 3 -14.67 -4.88 14.70
CA LYS A 3 -14.59 -4.84 13.23
C LYS A 3 -14.01 -3.51 12.78
N GLN A 4 -13.06 -3.54 11.84
CA GLN A 4 -12.36 -2.38 11.28
C GLN A 4 -12.56 -2.31 9.78
N ASN A 5 -12.44 -1.11 9.21
CA ASN A 5 -12.40 -0.87 7.77
C ASN A 5 -10.96 -0.62 7.33
N TRP A 6 -10.50 -1.43 6.39
CA TRP A 6 -9.16 -1.39 5.84
C TRP A 6 -9.18 -0.92 4.39
N LEU A 7 -8.24 -0.08 4.00
CA LEU A 7 -7.91 0.20 2.60
C LEU A 7 -6.52 -0.36 2.31
N ILE A 8 -6.40 -1.20 1.28
CA ILE A 8 -5.12 -1.80 0.88
C ILE A 8 -4.92 -1.58 -0.61
N THR A 9 -3.81 -0.94 -1.00
CA THR A 9 -3.51 -0.73 -2.42
C THR A 9 -2.78 -1.93 -3.02
N GLY A 10 -3.15 -2.33 -4.26
CA GLY A 10 -2.50 -3.41 -4.99
C GLY A 10 -2.81 -4.81 -4.43
N VAL A 11 -4.10 -5.21 -4.40
CA VAL A 11 -4.55 -6.48 -3.80
C VAL A 11 -4.74 -7.61 -4.83
N SER A 12 -4.38 -7.42 -6.10
CA SER A 12 -4.56 -8.47 -7.10
C SER A 12 -3.70 -9.70 -6.83
N THR A 13 -2.47 -9.50 -6.32
CA THR A 13 -1.49 -10.57 -6.08
C THR A 13 -0.60 -10.28 -4.86
N GLY A 14 0.26 -11.21 -4.53
CA GLY A 14 1.38 -11.04 -3.58
C GLY A 14 0.95 -10.64 -2.17
N LEU A 15 1.75 -9.77 -1.54
CA LEU A 15 1.54 -9.34 -0.15
C LEU A 15 0.21 -8.61 0.06
N GLY A 16 -0.17 -7.74 -0.88
CA GLY A 16 -1.44 -7.02 -0.76
C GLY A 16 -2.63 -7.95 -0.72
N ARG A 17 -2.61 -9.01 -1.53
CA ARG A 17 -3.62 -10.08 -1.50
C ARG A 17 -3.61 -10.81 -0.17
N ALA A 18 -2.45 -11.20 0.32
CA ALA A 18 -2.30 -11.92 1.59
C ALA A 18 -2.78 -11.07 2.80
N PHE A 19 -2.46 -9.77 2.82
CA PHE A 19 -2.97 -8.86 3.86
C PHE A 19 -4.49 -8.76 3.81
N ALA A 20 -5.06 -8.63 2.61
CA ALA A 20 -6.51 -8.54 2.45
C ALA A 20 -7.21 -9.82 2.93
N GLU A 21 -6.72 -10.99 2.54
CA GLU A 21 -7.26 -12.27 2.97
C GLU A 21 -7.16 -12.47 4.49
N ALA A 22 -6.03 -12.09 5.10
CA ALA A 22 -5.85 -12.15 6.54
C ALA A 22 -6.84 -11.22 7.28
N ALA A 23 -7.00 -9.98 6.81
CA ALA A 23 -7.93 -9.02 7.39
C ALA A 23 -9.40 -9.48 7.24
N LEU A 24 -9.78 -10.00 6.07
CA LEU A 24 -11.10 -10.57 5.82
C LEU A 24 -11.38 -11.78 6.71
N THR A 25 -10.39 -12.65 6.89
CA THR A 25 -10.48 -13.82 7.77
C THR A 25 -10.65 -13.43 9.23
N ALA A 26 -10.01 -12.34 9.65
CA ALA A 26 -10.17 -11.76 10.99
C ALA A 26 -11.53 -11.05 11.18
N GLY A 27 -12.38 -10.98 10.15
CA GLY A 27 -13.72 -10.42 10.22
C GLY A 27 -13.81 -8.92 9.91
N HIS A 28 -12.75 -8.33 9.40
CA HIS A 28 -12.72 -6.93 8.99
C HIS A 28 -13.40 -6.72 7.63
N THR A 29 -13.73 -5.46 7.31
CA THR A 29 -14.09 -5.02 5.97
C THR A 29 -12.83 -4.53 5.26
N VAL A 30 -12.60 -4.96 4.03
CA VAL A 30 -11.43 -4.58 3.25
C VAL A 30 -11.84 -3.96 1.93
N VAL A 31 -11.36 -2.75 1.69
CA VAL A 31 -11.36 -2.13 0.36
C VAL A 31 -10.00 -2.40 -0.26
N GLY A 32 -9.99 -3.07 -1.39
CA GLY A 32 -8.78 -3.39 -2.14
C GLY A 32 -8.72 -2.62 -3.45
N THR A 33 -7.57 -2.00 -3.77
CA THR A 33 -7.43 -1.37 -5.07
C THR A 33 -6.70 -2.27 -6.06
N VAL A 34 -7.16 -2.26 -7.29
CA VAL A 34 -6.64 -3.02 -8.42
C VAL A 34 -6.65 -2.16 -9.69
N ARG A 35 -6.03 -2.62 -10.78
CA ARG A 35 -5.96 -1.87 -12.04
C ARG A 35 -6.83 -2.43 -13.16
N SER A 36 -7.46 -3.57 -12.95
CA SER A 36 -8.34 -4.20 -13.93
C SER A 36 -9.68 -4.58 -13.34
N GLU A 37 -10.73 -4.58 -14.17
CA GLU A 37 -12.07 -5.05 -13.81
C GLU A 37 -12.12 -6.55 -13.48
N GLU A 38 -11.22 -7.34 -14.06
CA GLU A 38 -11.09 -8.76 -13.79
C GLU A 38 -10.61 -8.99 -12.36
N ASP A 39 -9.50 -8.32 -11.97
CA ASP A 39 -8.96 -8.36 -10.62
C ASP A 39 -9.95 -7.83 -9.58
N LEU A 40 -10.73 -6.80 -9.94
CA LEU A 40 -11.75 -6.22 -9.08
C LEU A 40 -12.79 -7.28 -8.71
N ARG A 41 -13.36 -7.95 -9.72
CA ARG A 41 -14.34 -9.02 -9.50
C ARG A 41 -13.75 -10.18 -8.70
N ALA A 42 -12.55 -10.63 -9.06
CA ALA A 42 -11.85 -11.69 -8.35
C ALA A 42 -11.54 -11.33 -6.89
N PHE A 43 -11.35 -10.06 -6.59
CA PHE A 43 -11.16 -9.57 -5.22
C PHE A 43 -12.47 -9.58 -4.42
N GLU A 44 -13.56 -9.10 -5.00
CA GLU A 44 -14.88 -9.04 -4.33
C GLU A 44 -15.44 -10.44 -4.02
N GLU A 45 -15.13 -11.43 -4.85
CA GLU A 45 -15.51 -12.83 -4.65
C GLU A 45 -14.83 -13.48 -3.44
N LEU A 46 -13.71 -12.92 -2.92
CA LEU A 46 -13.05 -13.45 -1.72
C LEU A 46 -13.97 -13.51 -0.50
N ARG A 47 -14.76 -12.48 -0.31
CA ARG A 47 -15.70 -12.37 0.79
C ARG A 47 -16.83 -11.40 0.46
N PRO A 48 -17.88 -11.86 -0.24
CA PRO A 48 -19.01 -11.00 -0.58
C PRO A 48 -19.55 -10.23 0.62
N GLY A 49 -19.73 -8.92 0.45
CA GLY A 49 -20.20 -8.02 1.49
C GLY A 49 -19.14 -7.48 2.47
N ASN A 50 -17.91 -8.03 2.45
CA ASN A 50 -16.80 -7.51 3.25
C ASN A 50 -15.55 -7.16 2.40
N ALA A 51 -15.42 -7.71 1.19
CA ALA A 51 -14.40 -7.33 0.22
C ALA A 51 -15.02 -6.37 -0.81
N HIS A 52 -14.45 -5.20 -0.97
CA HIS A 52 -14.90 -4.15 -1.89
C HIS A 52 -13.76 -3.73 -2.81
N GLY A 53 -13.89 -3.99 -4.11
CA GLY A 53 -12.89 -3.60 -5.11
C GLY A 53 -13.00 -2.13 -5.51
N ARG A 54 -11.88 -1.49 -5.83
CA ARG A 54 -11.82 -0.18 -6.49
C ARG A 54 -10.76 -0.18 -7.58
N LEU A 55 -11.09 0.40 -8.73
CA LEU A 55 -10.09 0.65 -9.75
C LEU A 55 -9.26 1.86 -9.36
N LEU A 56 -7.95 1.68 -9.28
CA LEU A 56 -7.02 2.77 -8.98
C LEU A 56 -5.62 2.42 -9.47
N ASP A 57 -5.04 3.30 -10.27
CA ASP A 57 -3.59 3.41 -10.42
C ASP A 57 -3.09 4.43 -9.39
N VAL A 58 -2.20 4.00 -8.49
CA VAL A 58 -1.68 4.88 -7.41
C VAL A 58 -0.82 6.02 -7.92
N THR A 59 -0.44 6.01 -9.21
CA THR A 59 0.29 7.10 -9.87
C THR A 59 -0.62 8.19 -10.41
N ASP A 60 -1.93 8.02 -10.31
CA ASP A 60 -2.91 9.05 -10.64
C ASP A 60 -3.22 9.89 -9.38
N ASP A 61 -2.45 10.94 -9.18
CA ASP A 61 -2.52 11.82 -8.02
C ASP A 61 -3.89 12.49 -7.84
N ASP A 62 -4.64 12.67 -8.94
CA ASP A 62 -5.98 13.27 -8.92
C ASP A 62 -7.05 12.23 -8.53
N ALA A 63 -6.87 10.98 -8.92
CA ALA A 63 -7.81 9.90 -8.62
C ALA A 63 -7.73 9.42 -7.15
N VAL A 64 -6.53 9.35 -6.57
CA VAL A 64 -6.31 8.80 -5.22
C VAL A 64 -7.19 9.47 -4.16
N PRO A 65 -7.24 10.82 -4.04
CA PRO A 65 -8.09 11.48 -3.05
C PRO A 65 -9.58 11.20 -3.25
N GLY A 66 -10.03 11.11 -4.50
CA GLY A 66 -11.41 10.82 -4.86
C GLY A 66 -11.84 9.44 -4.39
N VAL A 67 -11.02 8.42 -4.65
CA VAL A 67 -11.26 7.04 -4.20
C VAL A 67 -11.31 6.94 -2.68
N VAL A 68 -10.35 7.56 -1.98
CA VAL A 68 -10.34 7.54 -0.50
C VAL A 68 -11.59 8.23 0.08
N ALA A 69 -11.99 9.38 -0.46
CA ALA A 69 -13.17 10.09 -0.01
C ALA A 69 -14.47 9.30 -0.29
N GLU A 70 -14.56 8.65 -1.44
CA GLU A 70 -15.69 7.77 -1.78
C GLU A 70 -15.79 6.59 -0.82
N VAL A 71 -14.67 5.94 -0.52
CA VAL A 71 -14.62 4.81 0.43
C VAL A 71 -15.05 5.24 1.84
N GLU A 72 -14.57 6.39 2.33
CA GLU A 72 -15.00 6.94 3.64
C GLU A 72 -16.51 7.19 3.72
N GLN A 73 -17.15 7.48 2.59
CA GLN A 73 -18.60 7.75 2.51
C GLN A 73 -19.40 6.45 2.32
N SER A 74 -18.96 5.55 1.46
CA SER A 74 -19.74 4.38 1.03
C SER A 74 -19.55 3.16 1.91
N VAL A 75 -18.33 2.93 2.40
CA VAL A 75 -17.97 1.78 3.24
C VAL A 75 -17.90 2.19 4.72
N GLY A 76 -17.41 3.39 4.97
CA GLY A 76 -17.30 3.96 6.32
C GLY A 76 -15.88 4.37 6.69
N PRO A 77 -15.71 4.91 7.91
CA PRO A 77 -14.42 5.42 8.38
C PRO A 77 -13.30 4.39 8.26
N LEU A 78 -12.20 4.76 7.58
CA LEU A 78 -11.02 3.91 7.44
C LEU A 78 -10.22 3.88 8.75
N ASP A 79 -10.11 2.72 9.37
CA ASP A 79 -9.31 2.52 10.58
C ASP A 79 -7.85 2.23 10.23
N VAL A 80 -7.60 1.50 9.15
CA VAL A 80 -6.27 1.12 8.68
C VAL A 80 -6.13 1.39 7.19
N VAL A 81 -5.01 1.99 6.78
CA VAL A 81 -4.64 2.18 5.37
C VAL A 81 -3.26 1.57 5.14
N VAL A 82 -3.17 0.68 4.16
CA VAL A 82 -1.93 0.00 3.78
C VAL A 82 -1.55 0.42 2.36
N ALA A 83 -0.56 1.28 2.24
CA ALA A 83 0.07 1.60 0.97
C ALA A 83 1.01 0.44 0.59
N ASN A 84 0.47 -0.53 -0.16
CA ASN A 84 1.18 -1.74 -0.54
C ASN A 84 1.57 -1.77 -2.02
N ALA A 85 0.83 -1.12 -2.91
CA ALA A 85 1.14 -1.11 -4.34
C ALA A 85 2.60 -0.73 -4.60
N GLY A 86 3.31 -1.59 -5.31
CA GLY A 86 4.73 -1.42 -5.56
C GLY A 86 5.30 -2.61 -6.33
N TYR A 87 6.49 -2.44 -6.87
CA TYR A 87 7.23 -3.49 -7.56
C TYR A 87 8.74 -3.30 -7.37
N GLY A 88 9.52 -4.34 -7.65
CA GLY A 88 10.98 -4.28 -7.69
C GLY A 88 11.49 -4.15 -9.12
N LEU A 89 12.40 -3.21 -9.37
CA LEU A 89 13.14 -3.07 -10.61
C LEU A 89 14.54 -3.61 -10.39
N GLU A 90 14.89 -4.64 -11.14
CA GLU A 90 16.21 -5.24 -11.17
C GLU A 90 16.98 -4.71 -12.39
N GLY A 91 18.24 -4.36 -12.19
CA GLY A 91 19.14 -3.87 -13.22
C GLY A 91 20.36 -3.18 -12.63
N THR A 92 21.47 -3.19 -13.37
CA THR A 92 22.68 -2.46 -12.97
C THR A 92 22.43 -0.95 -13.06
N PHE A 93 23.15 -0.19 -12.26
CA PHE A 93 22.97 1.27 -12.20
C PHE A 93 23.21 1.94 -13.56
N GLU A 94 24.19 1.46 -14.31
CA GLU A 94 24.57 2.01 -15.60
C GLU A 94 23.56 1.67 -16.71
N GLU A 95 23.00 0.46 -16.68
CA GLU A 95 22.12 -0.03 -17.74
C GLU A 95 20.65 0.31 -17.54
N THR A 96 20.26 0.64 -16.30
CA THR A 96 18.86 0.95 -15.97
C THR A 96 18.45 2.31 -16.54
N PRO A 97 17.48 2.38 -17.47
CA PRO A 97 17.03 3.64 -18.02
C PRO A 97 16.47 4.57 -16.94
N LEU A 98 16.83 5.85 -17.01
CA LEU A 98 16.35 6.84 -16.03
C LEU A 98 14.80 6.93 -15.99
N ALA A 99 14.14 6.65 -17.09
CA ALA A 99 12.67 6.58 -17.13
C ALA A 99 12.10 5.48 -16.21
N GLU A 100 12.75 4.31 -16.20
CA GLU A 100 12.35 3.20 -15.31
C GLU A 100 12.64 3.52 -13.84
N VAL A 101 13.77 4.19 -13.55
CA VAL A 101 14.05 4.69 -12.20
C VAL A 101 12.95 5.65 -11.73
N ARG A 102 12.55 6.61 -12.58
CA ARG A 102 11.45 7.53 -12.25
C ARG A 102 10.15 6.78 -12.02
N ARG A 103 9.79 5.84 -12.90
CA ARG A 103 8.57 5.05 -12.75
C ARG A 103 8.56 4.22 -11.45
N GLN A 104 9.72 3.68 -11.05
CA GLN A 104 9.88 2.99 -9.76
C GLN A 104 9.50 3.92 -8.58
N PHE A 105 9.97 5.16 -8.62
CA PHE A 105 9.66 6.15 -7.58
C PHE A 105 8.21 6.61 -7.64
N GLU A 106 7.64 6.82 -8.83
CA GLU A 106 6.22 7.20 -8.99
C GLU A 106 5.31 6.18 -8.29
N VAL A 107 5.54 4.89 -8.51
CA VAL A 107 4.71 3.84 -7.89
C VAL A 107 5.04 3.66 -6.42
N ASN A 108 6.34 3.39 -6.10
CA ASN A 108 6.74 2.93 -4.77
C ASN A 108 6.78 4.04 -3.72
N VAL A 109 7.02 5.28 -4.14
CA VAL A 109 7.15 6.43 -3.22
C VAL A 109 5.94 7.34 -3.33
N PHE A 110 5.75 7.97 -4.50
CA PHE A 110 4.69 8.98 -4.66
C PHE A 110 3.30 8.38 -4.55
N GLY A 111 3.04 7.21 -5.13
CA GLY A 111 1.77 6.50 -4.98
C GLY A 111 1.46 6.12 -3.53
N ALA A 112 2.47 5.69 -2.76
CA ALA A 112 2.31 5.43 -1.33
C ALA A 112 2.03 6.72 -0.55
N VAL A 113 2.78 7.79 -0.83
CA VAL A 113 2.57 9.12 -0.19
C VAL A 113 1.19 9.67 -0.51
N ALA A 114 0.75 9.62 -1.78
CA ALA A 114 -0.59 10.05 -2.19
C ALA A 114 -1.69 9.32 -1.41
N THR A 115 -1.56 7.98 -1.30
CA THR A 115 -2.51 7.14 -0.56
C THR A 115 -2.60 7.52 0.92
N LEU A 116 -1.45 7.61 1.60
CA LEU A 116 -1.41 7.97 3.03
C LEU A 116 -1.90 9.41 3.28
N ARG A 117 -1.48 10.34 2.41
CA ARG A 117 -1.87 11.74 2.48
C ARG A 117 -3.38 11.94 2.28
N ALA A 118 -4.00 11.17 1.40
CA ALA A 118 -5.46 11.24 1.18
C ALA A 118 -6.25 10.78 2.41
N ALA A 119 -5.80 9.76 3.13
CA ALA A 119 -6.46 9.24 4.32
C ALA A 119 -6.25 10.11 5.58
N LEU A 120 -5.10 10.76 5.69
CA LEU A 120 -4.67 11.47 6.89
C LEU A 120 -5.66 12.54 7.40
N PRO A 121 -6.27 13.41 6.59
CA PRO A 121 -7.25 14.40 7.06
C PRO A 121 -8.47 13.76 7.73
N HIS A 122 -8.92 12.62 7.24
CA HIS A 122 -10.04 11.88 7.80
C HIS A 122 -9.69 11.30 9.17
N MET A 123 -8.55 10.62 9.28
CA MET A 123 -8.04 10.07 10.54
C MET A 123 -7.75 11.15 11.58
N ARG A 124 -7.15 12.28 11.16
CA ARG A 124 -6.85 13.41 12.04
C ARG A 124 -8.11 14.02 12.67
N ARG A 125 -9.18 14.18 11.89
CA ARG A 125 -10.47 14.67 12.43
C ARG A 125 -11.03 13.71 13.50
N ARG A 126 -10.87 12.40 13.32
CA ARG A 126 -11.31 11.38 14.27
C ARG A 126 -10.34 11.15 15.42
N ARG A 127 -9.13 11.69 15.32
CA ARG A 127 -8.01 11.48 16.26
C ARG A 127 -7.70 10.00 16.48
N ARG A 128 -7.81 9.21 15.44
CA ARG A 128 -7.46 7.79 15.44
C ARG A 128 -7.25 7.29 14.02
N GLY A 129 -6.36 6.32 13.86
CA GLY A 129 -6.09 5.63 12.61
C GLY A 129 -4.74 4.94 12.63
N HIS A 130 -4.53 4.08 11.65
CA HIS A 130 -3.25 3.42 11.45
C HIS A 130 -2.86 3.52 9.96
N LEU A 131 -1.79 4.21 9.69
CA LEU A 131 -1.17 4.33 8.37
C LEU A 131 -0.02 3.33 8.28
N MET A 132 -0.04 2.49 7.28
CA MET A 132 1.00 1.48 7.05
C MET A 132 1.51 1.59 5.61
N ALA A 133 2.80 1.36 5.40
CA ALA A 133 3.33 1.21 4.06
C ALA A 133 4.29 0.02 3.98
N VAL A 134 4.24 -0.67 2.84
CA VAL A 134 5.14 -1.79 2.58
C VAL A 134 6.45 -1.24 2.03
N THR A 135 7.46 -1.25 2.88
CA THR A 135 8.84 -0.92 2.55
C THR A 135 9.59 -2.19 2.12
N SER A 136 10.71 -2.47 2.68
CA SER A 136 11.50 -3.69 2.43
C SER A 136 12.73 -3.72 3.33
N MET A 137 13.32 -4.88 3.53
CA MET A 137 14.72 -4.98 3.93
C MET A 137 15.64 -4.12 3.02
N GLY A 138 15.29 -3.97 1.73
CA GLY A 138 15.96 -3.08 0.79
C GLY A 138 15.81 -1.58 1.08
N GLY A 139 15.01 -1.19 2.06
CA GLY A 139 14.93 0.17 2.63
C GLY A 139 15.89 0.41 3.79
N LEU A 140 16.50 -0.66 4.32
CA LEU A 140 17.46 -0.62 5.43
C LEU A 140 18.88 -0.93 4.97
N MET A 141 19.01 -1.76 3.94
CA MET A 141 20.29 -2.12 3.34
C MET A 141 20.15 -2.27 1.82
N ALA A 142 21.10 -1.74 1.07
CA ALA A 142 21.09 -1.84 -0.39
C ALA A 142 21.82 -3.07 -0.87
N VAL A 143 21.36 -3.62 -2.00
CA VAL A 143 21.98 -4.75 -2.68
C VAL A 143 22.35 -4.38 -4.12
N PRO A 144 23.45 -4.92 -4.68
CA PRO A 144 23.82 -4.71 -6.06
C PRO A 144 22.69 -5.12 -7.02
N GLY A 145 22.52 -4.39 -8.12
CA GLY A 145 21.49 -4.67 -9.13
C GLY A 145 20.07 -4.22 -8.74
N MET A 146 19.90 -3.55 -7.59
CA MET A 146 18.59 -3.07 -7.14
C MET A 146 18.62 -1.60 -6.67
N SER A 147 19.52 -0.79 -7.22
CA SER A 147 19.74 0.58 -6.74
C SER A 147 18.48 1.45 -6.77
N ALA A 148 17.70 1.39 -7.84
CA ALA A 148 16.44 2.14 -7.97
C ALA A 148 15.40 1.67 -6.95
N TYR A 149 15.25 0.35 -6.80
CA TYR A 149 14.33 -0.23 -5.83
C TYR A 149 14.72 0.12 -4.40
N CYS A 150 15.97 -0.16 -4.01
CA CYS A 150 16.47 0.17 -2.68
C CYS A 150 16.32 1.67 -2.40
N GLY A 151 16.73 2.54 -3.33
CA GLY A 151 16.55 3.98 -3.22
C GLY A 151 15.11 4.39 -2.95
N SER A 152 14.14 3.78 -3.65
CA SER A 152 12.71 4.03 -3.43
C SER A 152 12.26 3.60 -2.02
N LYS A 153 12.75 2.47 -1.52
CA LYS A 153 12.39 1.96 -0.18
C LYS A 153 13.07 2.74 0.94
N PHE A 154 14.32 3.15 0.79
CA PHE A 154 14.98 4.10 1.72
C PHE A 154 14.24 5.44 1.80
N ALA A 155 13.80 5.97 0.65
CA ALA A 155 13.01 7.20 0.63
C ALA A 155 11.71 7.06 1.43
N LEU A 156 11.02 5.92 1.26
CA LEU A 156 9.76 5.66 1.97
C LEU A 156 9.99 5.49 3.47
N GLU A 157 11.06 4.83 3.91
CA GLU A 157 11.42 4.72 5.34
C GLU A 157 11.56 6.10 6.00
N GLY A 158 12.36 6.99 5.39
CA GLY A 158 12.53 8.34 5.94
C GLY A 158 11.22 9.15 6.00
N ILE A 159 10.37 9.01 4.98
CA ILE A 159 9.05 9.66 4.94
C ILE A 159 8.15 9.13 6.07
N LEU A 160 8.10 7.82 6.28
CA LEU A 160 7.26 7.21 7.31
C LEU A 160 7.74 7.54 8.71
N GLU A 161 9.05 7.57 8.95
CA GLU A 161 9.62 7.98 10.23
C GLU A 161 9.23 9.42 10.59
N ALA A 162 9.35 10.35 9.64
CA ALA A 162 8.95 11.74 9.83
C ALA A 162 7.44 11.85 10.07
N LEU A 163 6.63 11.22 9.21
CA LEU A 163 5.17 11.21 9.33
C LEU A 163 4.72 10.70 10.69
N GLY A 164 5.32 9.62 11.19
CA GLY A 164 4.98 9.06 12.50
C GLY A 164 5.12 10.07 13.64
N LYS A 165 6.20 10.87 13.61
CA LYS A 165 6.45 11.94 14.59
C LYS A 165 5.44 13.08 14.46
N GLU A 166 5.08 13.46 13.23
CA GLU A 166 4.12 14.54 12.97
C GLU A 166 2.70 14.21 13.46
N VAL A 167 2.25 12.97 13.27
CA VAL A 167 0.86 12.57 13.49
C VAL A 167 0.58 11.95 14.85
N ALA A 168 1.60 11.59 15.62
CA ALA A 168 1.47 10.96 16.95
C ALA A 168 0.56 11.76 17.89
N GLN A 169 0.63 13.08 17.87
CA GLN A 169 -0.22 13.96 18.66
C GLN A 169 -1.72 13.86 18.35
N PHE A 170 -2.06 13.29 17.20
CA PHE A 170 -3.45 13.06 16.76
C PHE A 170 -3.95 11.63 17.06
N GLY A 171 -3.18 10.81 17.78
CA GLY A 171 -3.54 9.41 18.05
C GLY A 171 -3.52 8.53 16.80
N ILE A 172 -2.71 8.88 15.80
CA ILE A 172 -2.52 8.13 14.56
C ILE A 172 -1.20 7.39 14.65
N HIS A 173 -1.22 6.09 14.35
CA HIS A 173 -0.04 5.26 14.28
C HIS A 173 0.49 5.18 12.85
N VAL A 174 1.81 5.07 12.71
CA VAL A 174 2.47 4.83 11.42
C VAL A 174 3.39 3.63 11.56
N THR A 175 3.32 2.68 10.61
CA THR A 175 4.13 1.47 10.61
C THR A 175 4.74 1.24 9.23
N ALA A 176 6.06 1.12 9.17
CA ALA A 176 6.76 0.52 8.04
C ALA A 176 6.66 -1.00 8.14
N ILE A 177 6.27 -1.67 7.06
CA ILE A 177 6.32 -3.13 6.94
C ILE A 177 7.53 -3.45 6.08
N GLU A 178 8.51 -4.11 6.66
CA GLU A 178 9.83 -4.35 6.09
C GLU A 178 10.02 -5.84 5.72
N PRO A 179 9.41 -6.33 4.63
CA PRO A 179 9.54 -7.72 4.26
C PRO A 179 10.98 -8.06 3.89
N GLY A 180 11.43 -9.24 4.33
CA GLY A 180 12.63 -9.89 3.83
C GLY A 180 12.39 -10.58 2.48
N SER A 181 13.34 -11.37 2.03
CA SER A 181 13.17 -12.24 0.86
C SER A 181 12.26 -13.41 1.22
N PHE A 182 11.21 -13.62 0.45
CA PHE A 182 10.41 -14.84 0.49
C PHE A 182 10.07 -15.31 -0.92
N ALA A 183 10.00 -16.61 -1.07
CA ALA A 183 9.55 -17.19 -2.33
C ALA A 183 8.07 -16.85 -2.55
N PRO A 184 7.67 -16.52 -3.78
CA PRO A 184 6.26 -16.43 -4.11
C PRO A 184 5.59 -17.76 -3.79
N THR A 185 4.53 -17.74 -3.00
CA THR A 185 3.66 -18.90 -2.81
C THR A 185 2.68 -18.95 -3.97
N GLY A 186 3.09 -19.53 -5.08
CA GLY A 186 2.27 -19.80 -6.26
C GLY A 186 2.41 -21.26 -6.67
N PRO A 187 1.51 -21.80 -7.53
CA PRO A 187 1.59 -23.17 -8.02
C PRO A 187 2.89 -23.47 -8.79
N ASP A 188 3.65 -22.43 -9.16
CA ASP A 188 4.93 -22.52 -9.87
C ASP A 188 6.15 -22.17 -8.95
N GLY A 189 5.99 -22.25 -7.64
CA GLY A 189 7.11 -22.17 -6.70
C GLY A 189 8.04 -23.38 -6.84
N PRO A 190 9.38 -23.23 -6.54
CA PRO A 190 10.34 -24.29 -6.70
C PRO A 190 10.00 -25.54 -5.88
#